data_a3e81cde13343f90f9fad4c7a092b3b1
#
_entry.id   a3e81cde13343f90f9fad4c7a092b3b1
#
_cell.length_a   1.000
_cell.length_b   1.000
_cell.length_c   1.000
_cell.angle_alpha   90.00
_cell.angle_beta   90.00
_cell.angle_gamma   90.00
#
_symmetry.space_group_name_H-M   'P 1'
#
loop_
_entity.id
_entity.type
_entity.pdbx_description
1 polymer ?
#
loop_
_entity_poly.entity_id
_entity_poly.type
_entity_poly.pdbx_seq_one_letter_code
_entity_poly.pdbx_strand_id
1 'polypeptide(L)'
;MGMTRSGRFAAVTNYRDPSHTPEAPRSRGELPLQYLTGSQTPEDFLSNIAAQAQDYAGFNLLVGGHDSLWHYTNSDTKGPQNLPPGIYGLSNDTLDTPWPKVVLGKAKLLALLETGPMSHRALADVVSSQQLADQNSLIAQGLDSTMESTLSPQFIVTDTYGTRSSTTLWFDAQAQASWLE
;
A
#
# COMPACT_ATOMS: atom_id res chain seq x y z
N MET A 1 -0.75 2.10 -9.03
CA MET A 1 -0.80 3.39 -8.30
C MET A 1 -0.78 4.52 -9.30
N GLY A 2 -1.46 5.63 -8.99
CA GLY A 2 -1.49 6.80 -9.86
C GLY A 2 -2.05 8.04 -9.17
N MET A 3 -1.89 9.18 -9.84
CA MET A 3 -2.42 10.45 -9.39
C MET A 3 -2.87 11.29 -10.60
N THR A 4 -3.95 12.04 -10.44
CA THR A 4 -4.39 13.03 -11.43
C THR A 4 -3.72 14.39 -11.21
N ARG A 5 -3.75 15.26 -12.20
CA ARG A 5 -3.29 16.66 -12.04
C ARG A 5 -4.12 17.45 -11.03
N SER A 6 -5.35 17.03 -10.75
CA SER A 6 -6.22 17.64 -9.73
C SER A 6 -5.95 17.08 -8.32
N GLY A 7 -4.92 16.25 -8.12
CA GLY A 7 -4.53 15.74 -6.81
C GLY A 7 -5.29 14.48 -6.34
N ARG A 8 -6.13 13.86 -7.17
CA ARG A 8 -6.74 12.57 -6.82
C ARG A 8 -5.67 11.47 -6.87
N PHE A 9 -5.59 10.68 -5.83
CA PHE A 9 -4.60 9.61 -5.67
C PHE A 9 -5.29 8.26 -5.52
N ALA A 10 -4.74 7.21 -6.11
CA ALA A 10 -5.17 5.84 -5.89
C ALA A 10 -4.01 4.85 -5.96
N ALA A 11 -4.03 3.87 -5.06
CA ALA A 11 -3.09 2.74 -5.05
C ALA A 11 -3.81 1.46 -4.66
N VAL A 12 -3.42 0.33 -5.26
CA VAL A 12 -3.93 -1.00 -4.94
C VAL A 12 -2.77 -1.93 -4.63
N THR A 13 -2.92 -2.75 -3.59
CA THR A 13 -2.05 -3.91 -3.34
C THR A 13 -2.89 -5.18 -3.39
N ASN A 14 -2.27 -6.28 -3.80
CA ASN A 14 -2.89 -7.59 -3.65
C ASN A 14 -2.95 -7.93 -2.16
N TYR A 15 -4.08 -8.45 -1.72
CA TYR A 15 -4.13 -9.15 -0.44
C TYR A 15 -3.62 -10.57 -0.65
N ARG A 16 -2.80 -11.05 0.26
CA ARG A 16 -2.22 -12.37 0.17
C ARG A 16 -3.01 -13.35 1.02
N ASP A 17 -3.71 -14.24 0.36
CA ASP A 17 -4.32 -15.42 0.96
C ASP A 17 -3.71 -16.66 0.33
N PRO A 18 -2.76 -17.34 1.00
CA PRO A 18 -2.17 -18.57 0.49
C PRO A 18 -3.17 -19.72 0.34
N SER A 19 -4.27 -19.69 1.09
CA SER A 19 -5.29 -20.74 1.11
C SER A 19 -6.32 -20.55 0.01
N HIS A 20 -6.44 -19.36 -0.57
CA HIS A 20 -7.51 -19.04 -1.49
C HIS A 20 -7.10 -17.92 -2.48
N THR A 21 -6.81 -18.31 -3.72
CA THR A 21 -6.68 -17.34 -4.84
C THR A 21 -7.83 -17.64 -5.82
N PRO A 22 -9.04 -17.11 -5.59
CA PRO A 22 -10.13 -17.32 -6.50
C PRO A 22 -9.84 -16.67 -7.84
N GLU A 23 -10.21 -17.35 -8.93
CA GLU A 23 -10.39 -16.69 -10.21
C GLU A 23 -11.51 -15.65 -10.02
N ALA A 24 -11.14 -14.38 -10.01
CA ALA A 24 -12.10 -13.30 -9.90
C ALA A 24 -12.48 -12.79 -11.30
N PRO A 25 -13.77 -12.47 -11.55
CA PRO A 25 -14.22 -12.04 -12.86
C PRO A 25 -13.64 -10.68 -13.28
N ARG A 26 -13.14 -9.89 -12.32
CA ARG A 26 -12.63 -8.53 -12.59
C ARG A 26 -11.19 -8.34 -12.12
N SER A 27 -10.44 -7.50 -12.84
CA SER A 27 -9.07 -7.16 -12.49
C SER A 27 -9.01 -6.07 -11.42
N ARG A 28 -8.23 -6.30 -10.35
CA ARG A 28 -7.95 -5.27 -9.33
C ARG A 28 -7.32 -4.01 -9.89
N GLY A 29 -6.59 -4.13 -11.03
CA GLY A 29 -5.96 -2.98 -11.69
C GLY A 29 -6.93 -1.92 -12.20
N GLU A 30 -8.21 -2.27 -12.43
CA GLU A 30 -9.22 -1.30 -12.84
C GLU A 30 -9.68 -0.37 -11.70
N LEU A 31 -9.55 -0.81 -10.43
CA LEU A 31 -9.99 -0.05 -9.27
C LEU A 31 -9.35 1.35 -9.17
N PRO A 32 -7.99 1.47 -9.18
CA PRO A 32 -7.35 2.77 -9.23
C PRO A 32 -7.77 3.59 -10.46
N LEU A 33 -7.86 2.97 -11.62
CA LEU A 33 -8.23 3.66 -12.85
C LEU A 33 -9.64 4.26 -12.78
N GLN A 34 -10.62 3.49 -12.30
CA GLN A 34 -12.00 3.97 -12.12
C GLN A 34 -12.08 5.17 -11.18
N TYR A 35 -11.35 5.11 -10.04
CA TYR A 35 -11.32 6.25 -9.13
C TYR A 35 -10.68 7.48 -9.76
N LEU A 36 -9.54 7.34 -10.43
CA LEU A 36 -8.77 8.44 -10.99
C LEU A 36 -9.49 9.12 -12.18
N THR A 37 -10.27 8.37 -12.95
CA THR A 37 -11.03 8.89 -14.09
C THR A 37 -12.46 9.33 -13.73
N GLY A 38 -12.93 8.98 -12.54
CA GLY A 38 -14.24 9.35 -12.02
C GLY A 38 -14.25 10.66 -11.25
N SER A 39 -15.44 11.05 -10.79
CA SER A 39 -15.67 12.28 -10.00
C SER A 39 -16.23 12.01 -8.60
N GLN A 40 -16.44 10.74 -8.22
CA GLN A 40 -16.98 10.37 -6.92
C GLN A 40 -16.05 10.79 -5.78
N THR A 41 -16.62 11.04 -4.60
CA THR A 41 -15.85 11.18 -3.37
C THR A 41 -15.13 9.85 -3.04
N PRO A 42 -14.05 9.85 -2.25
CA PRO A 42 -13.43 8.62 -1.79
C PRO A 42 -14.42 7.68 -1.10
N GLU A 43 -15.27 8.21 -0.24
CA GLU A 43 -16.27 7.46 0.53
C GLU A 43 -17.30 6.79 -0.37
N ASP A 44 -17.94 7.56 -1.28
CA ASP A 44 -18.93 7.04 -2.20
C ASP A 44 -18.34 5.97 -3.13
N PHE A 45 -17.13 6.24 -3.64
CA PHE A 45 -16.43 5.29 -4.50
C PHE A 45 -16.16 3.96 -3.79
N LEU A 46 -15.56 4.02 -2.60
CA LEU A 46 -15.24 2.80 -1.82
C LEU A 46 -16.50 2.06 -1.36
N SER A 47 -17.58 2.77 -1.04
CA SER A 47 -18.86 2.16 -0.69
C SER A 47 -19.45 1.37 -1.87
N ASN A 48 -19.36 1.93 -3.08
CA ASN A 48 -19.76 1.24 -4.30
C ASN A 48 -18.88 0.02 -4.60
N ILE A 49 -17.57 0.11 -4.36
CA ILE A 49 -16.68 -1.05 -4.51
C ILE A 49 -16.98 -2.12 -3.47
N ALA A 50 -17.28 -1.74 -2.22
CA ALA A 50 -17.65 -2.69 -1.16
C ALA A 50 -18.90 -3.50 -1.51
N ALA A 51 -19.88 -2.89 -2.19
CA ALA A 51 -21.11 -3.58 -2.62
C ALA A 51 -20.88 -4.65 -3.71
N GLN A 52 -19.74 -4.62 -4.41
CA GLN A 52 -19.35 -5.56 -5.47
C GLN A 52 -17.97 -6.19 -5.22
N ALA A 53 -17.55 -6.22 -3.97
CA ALA A 53 -16.20 -6.66 -3.59
C ALA A 53 -15.88 -8.10 -3.95
N GLN A 54 -16.90 -8.96 -4.03
CA GLN A 54 -16.81 -10.38 -4.43
C GLN A 54 -16.40 -10.58 -5.89
N ASP A 55 -16.49 -9.54 -6.73
CA ASP A 55 -16.07 -9.61 -8.13
C ASP A 55 -14.55 -9.57 -8.28
N TYR A 56 -13.82 -9.29 -7.21
CA TYR A 56 -12.36 -9.13 -7.21
C TYR A 56 -11.69 -10.13 -6.28
N ALA A 57 -10.52 -10.63 -6.68
CA ALA A 57 -9.63 -11.31 -5.76
C ALA A 57 -9.19 -10.36 -4.64
N GLY A 58 -8.67 -10.90 -3.52
CA GLY A 58 -8.29 -10.11 -2.36
C GLY A 58 -7.40 -8.90 -2.67
N PHE A 59 -7.77 -7.73 -2.14
CA PHE A 59 -7.05 -6.48 -2.36
C PHE A 59 -7.11 -5.54 -1.15
N ASN A 60 -6.16 -4.60 -1.14
CA ASN A 60 -6.26 -3.35 -0.39
C ASN A 60 -6.26 -2.19 -1.37
N LEU A 61 -7.11 -1.22 -1.15
CA LEU A 61 -7.27 -0.04 -1.99
C LEU A 61 -7.15 1.23 -1.14
N LEU A 62 -6.24 2.11 -1.54
CA LEU A 62 -6.09 3.46 -1.00
C LEU A 62 -6.59 4.44 -2.04
N VAL A 63 -7.47 5.34 -1.67
CA VAL A 63 -7.96 6.44 -2.52
C VAL A 63 -8.06 7.73 -1.71
N GLY A 64 -7.87 8.86 -2.38
CA GLY A 64 -7.96 10.16 -1.71
C GLY A 64 -7.23 11.25 -2.46
N GLY A 65 -6.62 12.14 -1.70
CA GLY A 65 -5.85 13.28 -2.20
C GLY A 65 -5.24 14.07 -1.05
N HIS A 66 -5.10 15.38 -1.25
CA HIS A 66 -4.52 16.28 -0.26
C HIS A 66 -5.30 16.29 1.08
N ASP A 67 -6.64 16.32 1.04
CA ASP A 67 -7.45 16.57 2.23
C ASP A 67 -7.78 15.31 3.03
N SER A 68 -7.76 14.15 2.38
CA SER A 68 -8.14 12.89 3.02
C SER A 68 -7.55 11.68 2.30
N LEU A 69 -7.29 10.63 3.07
CA LEU A 69 -6.89 9.32 2.56
C LEU A 69 -7.84 8.27 3.13
N TRP A 70 -8.40 7.47 2.25
CA TRP A 70 -9.31 6.39 2.60
C TRP A 70 -8.72 5.05 2.24
N HIS A 71 -9.02 4.05 3.06
CA HIS A 71 -8.62 2.67 2.87
C HIS A 71 -9.84 1.75 2.85
N TYR A 72 -9.79 0.75 1.98
CA TYR A 72 -10.73 -0.38 1.99
C TYR A 72 -10.00 -1.66 1.59
N THR A 73 -10.38 -2.77 2.23
CA THR A 73 -10.00 -4.12 1.83
C THR A 73 -11.24 -5.00 1.76
N ASN A 74 -11.30 -5.92 0.79
CA ASN A 74 -12.34 -6.94 0.73
C ASN A 74 -11.97 -8.22 1.50
N SER A 75 -10.89 -8.20 2.25
CA SER A 75 -10.34 -9.35 2.97
C SER A 75 -10.58 -9.29 4.48
N ASP A 76 -11.29 -8.27 4.96
CA ASP A 76 -11.81 -8.19 6.33
C ASP A 76 -13.27 -7.71 6.32
N THR A 77 -13.88 -7.64 7.51
CA THR A 77 -15.28 -7.23 7.65
C THR A 77 -15.47 -5.73 7.90
N LYS A 78 -14.37 -4.96 7.91
CA LYS A 78 -14.42 -3.52 8.09
C LYS A 78 -14.78 -2.87 6.76
N GLY A 79 -15.73 -1.96 6.78
CA GLY A 79 -16.05 -1.15 5.60
C GLY A 79 -14.95 -0.14 5.25
N PRO A 80 -15.22 0.74 4.25
CA PRO A 80 -14.35 1.86 3.93
C PRO A 80 -14.03 2.72 5.16
N GLN A 81 -12.76 3.11 5.31
CA GLN A 81 -12.26 3.85 6.46
C GLN A 81 -11.54 5.13 6.01
N ASN A 82 -11.93 6.28 6.56
CA ASN A 82 -11.12 7.49 6.48
C ASN A 82 -9.95 7.35 7.46
N LEU A 83 -8.72 7.50 6.97
CA LEU A 83 -7.51 7.39 7.79
C LEU A 83 -7.22 8.75 8.45
N PRO A 84 -7.27 8.86 9.79
CA PRO A 84 -6.83 10.07 10.47
C PRO A 84 -5.33 10.32 10.23
N PRO A 85 -4.81 11.53 10.49
CA PRO A 85 -3.38 11.79 10.43
C PRO A 85 -2.57 10.79 11.24
N GLY A 86 -1.56 10.17 10.63
CA GLY A 86 -0.76 9.12 11.24
C GLY A 86 0.27 8.52 10.29
N ILE A 87 1.07 7.58 10.80
CA ILE A 87 2.01 6.79 10.02
C ILE A 87 1.44 5.39 9.84
N TYR A 88 1.17 5.03 8.61
CA TYR A 88 0.60 3.74 8.24
C TYR A 88 1.58 2.95 7.39
N GLY A 89 1.47 1.63 7.47
CA GLY A 89 2.18 0.72 6.59
C GLY A 89 1.24 -0.30 5.98
N LEU A 90 1.32 -0.46 4.67
CA LEU A 90 0.50 -1.40 3.93
C LEU A 90 1.38 -2.27 3.03
N SER A 91 1.25 -3.57 3.20
CA SER A 91 1.86 -4.57 2.33
C SER A 91 0.78 -5.42 1.65
N ASN A 92 0.86 -6.73 1.78
CA ASN A 92 -0.07 -7.68 1.16
C ASN A 92 -1.01 -8.37 2.15
N ASP A 93 -1.18 -7.78 3.32
CA ASP A 93 -2.12 -8.13 4.37
C ASP A 93 -2.94 -6.90 4.72
N THR A 94 -3.69 -6.89 5.83
CA THR A 94 -4.45 -5.73 6.29
C THR A 94 -3.55 -4.54 6.63
N LEU A 95 -4.13 -3.35 6.68
CA LEU A 95 -3.41 -2.12 7.04
C LEU A 95 -2.74 -2.28 8.41
N ASP A 96 -1.48 -1.90 8.48
CA ASP A 96 -0.64 -1.96 9.70
C ASP A 96 -0.37 -3.36 10.28
N THR A 97 -0.63 -4.44 9.53
CA THR A 97 -0.15 -5.76 9.92
C THR A 97 1.36 -5.68 10.20
N PRO A 98 1.82 -6.10 11.40
CA PRO A 98 3.18 -5.82 11.86
C PRO A 98 4.25 -6.73 11.24
N TRP A 99 4.19 -6.89 9.93
CA TRP A 99 5.27 -7.58 9.22
C TRP A 99 6.60 -6.84 9.38
N PRO A 100 7.75 -7.54 9.44
CA PRO A 100 9.05 -6.91 9.66
C PRO A 100 9.32 -5.71 8.76
N LYS A 101 8.99 -5.82 7.46
CA LYS A 101 9.14 -4.74 6.49
C LYS A 101 8.22 -3.54 6.76
N VAL A 102 7.03 -3.76 7.31
CA VAL A 102 6.08 -2.69 7.69
C VAL A 102 6.59 -1.97 8.92
N VAL A 103 6.99 -2.71 9.96
CA VAL A 103 7.55 -2.15 11.19
C VAL A 103 8.80 -1.32 10.89
N LEU A 104 9.71 -1.85 10.08
CA LEU A 104 10.93 -1.14 9.67
C LEU A 104 10.61 0.15 8.90
N GLY A 105 9.69 0.09 7.93
CA GLY A 105 9.30 1.24 7.13
C GLY A 105 8.67 2.35 7.96
N LYS A 106 7.76 2.00 8.88
CA LYS A 106 7.13 2.97 9.79
C LYS A 106 8.17 3.64 10.71
N ALA A 107 9.11 2.89 11.26
CA ALA A 107 10.17 3.43 12.10
C ALA A 107 11.09 4.39 11.33
N LYS A 108 11.50 4.02 10.10
CA LYS A 108 12.31 4.90 9.24
C LYS A 108 11.57 6.17 8.84
N LEU A 109 10.27 6.05 8.50
CA LEU A 109 9.46 7.22 8.13
C LEU A 109 9.29 8.16 9.32
N LEU A 110 9.02 7.63 10.52
CA LEU A 110 8.94 8.43 11.73
C LEU A 110 10.24 9.21 11.97
N ALA A 111 11.39 8.52 11.93
CA ALA A 111 12.69 9.16 12.11
C ALA A 111 12.98 10.24 11.05
N LEU A 112 12.59 10.01 9.79
CA LEU A 112 12.72 11.01 8.73
C LEU A 112 11.87 12.24 9.00
N LEU A 113 10.61 12.06 9.46
CA LEU A 113 9.71 13.17 9.76
C LEU A 113 10.17 14.01 10.97
N GLU A 114 10.85 13.38 11.93
CA GLU A 114 11.36 14.06 13.13
C GLU A 114 12.68 14.82 12.90
N THR A 115 13.56 14.32 12.04
CA THR A 115 14.95 14.77 12.02
C THR A 115 15.49 15.18 10.65
N GLY A 116 14.82 14.78 9.58
CA GLY A 116 15.37 14.90 8.22
C GLY A 116 14.72 15.96 7.35
N PRO A 117 15.47 16.52 6.40
CA PRO A 117 14.85 17.27 5.32
C PRO A 117 14.06 16.32 4.41
N MET A 118 12.81 16.69 4.11
CA MET A 118 11.98 15.94 3.16
C MET A 118 12.56 16.02 1.76
N SER A 119 12.81 14.87 1.15
CA SER A 119 13.23 14.76 -0.25
C SER A 119 12.78 13.42 -0.83
N HIS A 120 12.68 13.33 -2.15
CA HIS A 120 12.35 12.06 -2.83
C HIS A 120 13.34 10.95 -2.48
N ARG A 121 14.63 11.27 -2.41
CA ARG A 121 15.66 10.31 -2.03
C ARG A 121 15.46 9.80 -0.60
N ALA A 122 15.26 10.70 0.35
CA ALA A 122 15.04 10.32 1.75
C ALA A 122 13.79 9.45 1.91
N LEU A 123 12.70 9.76 1.19
CA LEU A 123 11.49 8.92 1.18
C LEU A 123 11.72 7.57 0.51
N ALA A 124 12.45 7.50 -0.60
CA ALA A 124 12.79 6.24 -1.24
C ALA A 124 13.66 5.34 -0.33
N ASP A 125 14.57 5.95 0.43
CA ASP A 125 15.42 5.23 1.39
C ASP A 125 14.62 4.58 2.54
N VAL A 126 13.42 5.07 2.86
CA VAL A 126 12.51 4.45 3.84
C VAL A 126 12.16 3.01 3.47
N VAL A 127 11.99 2.74 2.18
CA VAL A 127 11.53 1.43 1.65
C VAL A 127 12.61 0.70 0.83
N SER A 128 13.87 1.09 0.96
CA SER A 128 14.97 0.56 0.15
C SER A 128 15.66 -0.69 0.73
N SER A 129 15.30 -1.15 1.93
CA SER A 129 15.99 -2.25 2.60
C SER A 129 15.82 -3.57 1.84
N GLN A 130 16.96 -4.20 1.53
CA GLN A 130 17.03 -5.54 0.96
C GLN A 130 17.26 -6.62 2.04
N GLN A 131 17.26 -6.23 3.31
CA GLN A 131 17.51 -7.14 4.41
C GLN A 131 16.36 -8.15 4.53
N LEU A 132 16.71 -9.43 4.53
CA LEU A 132 15.76 -10.50 4.82
C LEU A 132 15.31 -10.39 6.28
N ALA A 133 14.03 -10.69 6.51
CA ALA A 133 13.52 -10.77 7.87
C ALA A 133 14.13 -11.98 8.60
N ASP A 134 14.25 -11.85 9.91
CA ASP A 134 14.64 -12.95 10.78
C ASP A 134 13.60 -14.09 10.72
N GLN A 135 14.10 -15.33 10.63
CA GLN A 135 13.28 -16.52 10.45
C GLN A 135 12.24 -16.70 11.59
N ASN A 136 12.64 -16.42 12.84
CA ASN A 136 11.72 -16.55 13.97
C ASN A 136 10.58 -15.53 13.90
N SER A 137 10.88 -14.32 13.42
CA SER A 137 9.87 -13.28 13.19
C SER A 137 8.87 -13.67 12.10
N LEU A 138 9.33 -14.36 11.05
CA LEU A 138 8.44 -14.86 9.98
C LEU A 138 7.56 -16.00 10.50
N ILE A 139 8.13 -16.98 11.21
CA ILE A 139 7.40 -18.10 11.81
C ILE A 139 6.31 -17.60 12.77
N ALA A 140 6.63 -16.61 13.61
CA ALA A 140 5.68 -16.03 14.56
C ALA A 140 4.45 -15.38 13.87
N GLN A 141 4.55 -15.09 12.58
CA GLN A 141 3.49 -14.50 11.77
C GLN A 141 2.87 -15.50 10.77
N GLY A 142 3.21 -16.77 10.87
CA GLY A 142 2.74 -17.80 9.94
C GLY A 142 3.34 -17.71 8.54
N LEU A 143 4.50 -17.05 8.42
CA LEU A 143 5.22 -16.80 7.17
C LEU A 143 6.51 -17.63 7.13
N ASP A 144 6.40 -18.96 7.17
CA ASP A 144 7.53 -19.86 7.38
C ASP A 144 8.09 -20.51 6.11
N SER A 145 7.52 -20.21 4.94
CA SER A 145 8.01 -20.78 3.69
C SER A 145 9.26 -20.07 3.16
N THR A 146 10.03 -20.76 2.32
CA THR A 146 11.18 -20.18 1.62
C THR A 146 10.76 -18.97 0.76
N MET A 147 9.58 -19.03 0.16
CA MET A 147 9.03 -17.92 -0.63
C MET A 147 8.78 -16.70 0.26
N GLU A 148 8.26 -16.90 1.47
CA GLU A 148 8.01 -15.82 2.43
C GLU A 148 9.28 -15.11 2.84
N SER A 149 10.32 -15.89 3.12
CA SER A 149 11.66 -15.33 3.41
C SER A 149 12.18 -14.49 2.24
N THR A 150 12.05 -14.99 1.01
CA THR A 150 12.47 -14.27 -0.21
C THR A 150 11.69 -12.97 -0.42
N LEU A 151 10.41 -12.94 -0.07
CA LEU A 151 9.53 -11.77 -0.23
C LEU A 151 9.51 -10.86 1.01
N SER A 152 10.28 -11.17 2.04
CA SER A 152 10.30 -10.42 3.30
C SER A 152 10.95 -9.02 3.21
N PRO A 153 11.94 -8.73 2.34
CA PRO A 153 12.50 -7.40 2.21
C PRO A 153 11.48 -6.34 1.77
N GLN A 154 11.81 -5.08 2.04
CA GLN A 154 11.09 -3.93 1.46
C GLN A 154 11.38 -3.79 -0.03
N PHE A 155 12.66 -3.93 -0.41
CA PHE A 155 13.12 -3.92 -1.79
C PHE A 155 13.64 -5.31 -2.16
N ILE A 156 12.89 -6.00 -3.03
CA ILE A 156 13.16 -7.40 -3.38
C ILE A 156 14.07 -7.44 -4.61
N VAL A 157 15.13 -8.24 -4.54
CA VAL A 157 16.05 -8.50 -5.66
C VAL A 157 16.31 -9.99 -5.73
N THR A 158 15.83 -10.64 -6.78
CA THR A 158 16.13 -12.04 -7.13
C THR A 158 16.39 -12.16 -8.63
N ASP A 159 16.84 -13.31 -9.09
CA ASP A 159 17.15 -13.54 -10.51
C ASP A 159 15.92 -13.43 -11.42
N THR A 160 14.73 -13.74 -10.91
CA THR A 160 13.50 -13.84 -11.72
C THR A 160 12.37 -12.92 -11.27
N TYR A 161 12.48 -12.35 -10.06
CA TYR A 161 11.45 -11.50 -9.46
C TYR A 161 12.07 -10.38 -8.63
N GLY A 162 11.43 -9.21 -8.62
CA GLY A 162 11.93 -8.11 -7.79
C GLY A 162 11.07 -6.85 -7.86
N THR A 163 11.42 -5.91 -7.00
CA THR A 163 10.85 -4.56 -7.02
C THR A 163 11.26 -3.87 -8.32
N ARG A 164 10.29 -3.39 -9.07
CA ARG A 164 10.47 -2.77 -10.40
C ARG A 164 10.72 -1.27 -10.29
N SER A 165 10.03 -0.60 -9.38
CA SER A 165 10.16 0.84 -9.15
C SER A 165 9.80 1.18 -7.72
N SER A 166 10.24 2.36 -7.28
CA SER A 166 9.84 2.99 -6.02
C SER A 166 9.31 4.37 -6.33
N THR A 167 8.09 4.62 -5.94
CA THR A 167 7.44 5.92 -6.15
C THR A 167 7.35 6.66 -4.82
N THR A 168 7.67 7.93 -4.84
CA THR A 168 7.54 8.84 -3.71
C THR A 168 6.60 9.99 -4.07
N LEU A 169 5.71 10.32 -3.13
CA LEU A 169 4.71 11.37 -3.29
C LEU A 169 4.52 12.10 -1.98
N TRP A 170 4.42 13.42 -2.03
CA TRP A 170 3.84 14.23 -0.96
C TRP A 170 3.07 15.43 -1.51
N PHE A 171 2.23 16.00 -0.67
CA PHE A 171 1.61 17.28 -0.89
C PHE A 171 2.21 18.29 0.08
N ASP A 172 2.49 19.48 -0.37
CA ASP A 172 2.89 20.58 0.50
C ASP A 172 1.67 21.29 1.14
N ALA A 173 1.94 22.29 1.96
CA ALA A 173 0.88 23.07 2.62
C ALA A 173 -0.02 23.86 1.65
N GLN A 174 0.39 24.02 0.40
CA GLN A 174 -0.35 24.66 -0.68
C GLN A 174 -1.07 23.63 -1.57
N ALA A 175 -1.14 22.36 -1.13
CA ALA A 175 -1.69 21.24 -1.88
C ALA A 175 -0.97 20.94 -3.21
N GLN A 176 0.28 21.43 -3.37
CA GLN A 176 1.08 21.09 -4.53
C GLN A 176 1.68 19.70 -4.36
N ALA A 177 1.43 18.85 -5.34
CA ALA A 177 1.96 17.50 -5.34
C ALA A 177 3.40 17.47 -5.88
N SER A 178 4.26 16.72 -5.20
CA SER A 178 5.58 16.35 -5.70
C SER A 178 5.65 14.84 -5.88
N TRP A 179 5.96 14.39 -7.08
CA TRP A 179 5.95 12.98 -7.49
C TRP A 179 7.26 12.62 -8.18
N LEU A 180 7.87 11.50 -7.78
CA LEU A 180 9.04 10.92 -8.44
C LEU A 180 8.92 9.38 -8.42
N GLU A 181 9.26 8.75 -9.56
CA GLU A 181 9.39 7.30 -9.74
C GLU A 181 10.78 6.95 -10.26
#